data_27396e77735be7fe989bda348f45ec9a
#
_entry.id   27396e77735be7fe989bda348f45ec9a
#
_cell.length_a   1.000
_cell.length_b   1.000
_cell.length_c   1.000
_cell.angle_alpha   90.00
_cell.angle_beta   90.00
_cell.angle_gamma   90.00
#
_symmetry.space_group_name_H-M   'P 1'
#
loop_
_entity.id
_entity.type
_entity.pdbx_description
1 polymer ?
#
loop_
_entity_poly.entity_id
_entity_poly.type
_entity_poly.pdbx_seq_one_letter_code
_entity_poly.pdbx_strand_id
1 'polypeptide(L)'
;TLARTITDTLPKIIEGVPRDSSETLADERTTAVKAALAEIEGLLGDTTERSGRWGDMHRHMHFSQGHDWHDIAELDWPSVRVDLEAASLSESDPLPVPDIDLGQAASAGPAGGISTAILWATLDDEAFERLLFDLFRGFPSYQNVDWLMKTRAPDRGRDLSAERVIRDDGGTTRIERVVIQAKHWTSKSVAPIDIQTAMAALSTWEPPVIRGLIVATSGRFTSDAVAVVEKHNADGKMPFIELWPDSRLETLLSERPDLIATYALRSGSSDS
;
A
#
# COMPACT_ATOMS: atom_id res chain seq x y z
N THR A 1 -1.73 -30.85 -11.65
CA THR A 1 -1.63 -29.42 -11.39
C THR A 1 -2.31 -28.63 -12.50
N LEU A 2 -2.79 -27.43 -12.25
CA LEU A 2 -3.59 -26.61 -13.19
C LEU A 2 -2.93 -26.41 -14.55
N ALA A 3 -1.63 -26.05 -14.57
CA ALA A 3 -0.87 -25.89 -15.82
C ALA A 3 -0.85 -27.18 -16.67
N ARG A 4 -0.77 -28.34 -16.03
CA ARG A 4 -0.85 -29.63 -16.73
C ARG A 4 -2.23 -29.85 -17.33
N THR A 5 -3.30 -29.50 -16.62
CA THR A 5 -4.66 -29.58 -17.12
C THR A 5 -4.81 -28.79 -18.42
N ILE A 6 -4.30 -27.56 -18.48
CA ILE A 6 -4.33 -26.73 -19.69
C ILE A 6 -3.53 -27.40 -20.82
N THR A 7 -2.28 -27.78 -20.53
CA THR A 7 -1.38 -28.42 -21.51
C THR A 7 -1.98 -29.68 -22.14
N ASP A 8 -2.63 -30.53 -21.33
CA ASP A 8 -3.19 -31.82 -21.78
C ASP A 8 -4.56 -31.67 -22.49
N THR A 9 -5.23 -30.52 -22.27
CA THR A 9 -6.59 -30.29 -22.80
C THR A 9 -6.56 -29.51 -24.14
N LEU A 10 -5.65 -28.55 -24.30
CA LEU A 10 -5.56 -27.73 -25.52
C LEU A 10 -5.47 -28.54 -26.82
N PRO A 11 -4.61 -29.57 -26.93
CA PRO A 11 -4.56 -30.40 -28.15
C PRO A 11 -5.88 -31.07 -28.49
N LYS A 12 -6.67 -31.43 -27.46
CA LYS A 12 -7.97 -32.10 -27.64
C LYS A 12 -9.07 -31.11 -28.07
N ILE A 13 -8.92 -29.84 -27.78
CA ILE A 13 -9.85 -28.78 -28.23
C ILE A 13 -9.68 -28.53 -29.72
N ILE A 14 -8.45 -28.44 -30.19
CA ILE A 14 -8.13 -28.14 -31.60
C ILE A 14 -8.18 -29.37 -32.52
N GLU A 15 -8.30 -30.57 -31.94
CA GLU A 15 -8.39 -31.81 -32.71
C GLU A 15 -9.63 -31.79 -33.61
N GLY A 16 -9.42 -31.84 -34.93
CA GLY A 16 -10.50 -31.79 -35.93
C GLY A 16 -11.10 -30.42 -36.19
N VAL A 17 -10.62 -29.36 -35.54
CA VAL A 17 -11.06 -27.99 -35.77
C VAL A 17 -10.21 -27.35 -36.88
N PRO A 18 -10.81 -26.82 -37.99
CA PRO A 18 -10.06 -26.11 -38.99
C PRO A 18 -9.35 -24.86 -38.40
N ARG A 19 -8.11 -24.59 -38.84
CA ARG A 19 -7.30 -23.50 -38.31
C ARG A 19 -7.88 -22.11 -38.62
N ASP A 20 -8.70 -21.99 -39.64
CA ASP A 20 -9.40 -20.77 -40.06
C ASP A 20 -10.85 -20.71 -39.56
N SER A 21 -11.26 -21.64 -38.67
CA SER A 21 -12.62 -21.70 -38.18
C SER A 21 -12.98 -20.48 -37.36
N SER A 22 -14.06 -19.82 -37.73
CA SER A 22 -14.70 -18.72 -36.97
C SER A 22 -15.88 -19.21 -36.09
N GLU A 23 -16.09 -20.52 -36.02
CA GLU A 23 -17.11 -21.10 -35.14
C GLU A 23 -16.70 -20.97 -33.70
N THR A 24 -17.60 -20.48 -32.83
CA THR A 24 -17.34 -20.36 -31.40
C THR A 24 -17.39 -21.74 -30.72
N LEU A 25 -16.31 -22.10 -30.05
CA LEU A 25 -16.24 -23.35 -29.29
C LEU A 25 -16.61 -23.10 -27.83
N ALA A 26 -17.66 -23.78 -27.36
CA ALA A 26 -18.17 -23.64 -25.99
C ALA A 26 -18.55 -25.02 -25.46
N ASP A 27 -17.54 -25.86 -25.22
CA ASP A 27 -17.70 -27.20 -24.67
C ASP A 27 -17.09 -27.31 -23.24
N GLU A 28 -17.19 -28.48 -22.65
CA GLU A 28 -16.64 -28.75 -21.31
C GLU A 28 -15.12 -28.54 -21.25
N ARG A 29 -14.41 -28.85 -22.33
CA ARG A 29 -12.95 -28.72 -22.41
C ARG A 29 -12.50 -27.28 -22.44
N THR A 30 -13.17 -26.43 -23.24
CA THR A 30 -12.92 -24.99 -23.28
C THR A 30 -13.21 -24.32 -21.95
N THR A 31 -14.29 -24.75 -21.30
CA THR A 31 -14.67 -24.29 -19.95
C THR A 31 -13.63 -24.69 -18.90
N ALA A 32 -13.14 -25.91 -18.96
CA ALA A 32 -12.10 -26.40 -18.05
C ALA A 32 -10.78 -25.63 -18.18
N VAL A 33 -10.35 -25.29 -19.40
CA VAL A 33 -9.13 -24.47 -19.63
C VAL A 33 -9.31 -23.06 -19.08
N LYS A 34 -10.46 -22.42 -19.32
CA LYS A 34 -10.75 -21.08 -18.78
C LYS A 34 -10.78 -21.07 -17.26
N ALA A 35 -11.39 -22.08 -16.63
CA ALA A 35 -11.42 -22.20 -15.18
C ALA A 35 -10.02 -22.42 -14.60
N ALA A 36 -9.22 -23.29 -15.20
CA ALA A 36 -7.86 -23.56 -14.75
C ALA A 36 -6.96 -22.31 -14.86
N LEU A 37 -7.10 -21.51 -15.92
CA LEU A 37 -6.36 -20.24 -16.04
C LEU A 37 -6.78 -19.25 -14.96
N ALA A 38 -8.09 -19.07 -14.74
CA ALA A 38 -8.59 -18.14 -13.72
C ALA A 38 -8.12 -18.54 -12.31
N GLU A 39 -8.03 -19.85 -12.02
CA GLU A 39 -7.49 -20.33 -10.74
C GLU A 39 -5.98 -20.07 -10.63
N ILE A 40 -5.20 -20.27 -11.69
CA ILE A 40 -3.78 -19.91 -11.74
C ILE A 40 -3.59 -18.43 -11.45
N GLU A 41 -4.38 -17.58 -12.09
CA GLU A 41 -4.31 -16.12 -11.91
C GLU A 41 -4.71 -15.69 -10.51
N GLY A 42 -5.69 -16.35 -9.91
CA GLY A 42 -6.05 -16.14 -8.51
C GLY A 42 -4.92 -16.49 -7.54
N LEU A 43 -4.15 -17.54 -7.83
CA LEU A 43 -3.00 -17.93 -7.01
C LEU A 43 -1.80 -16.99 -7.18
N LEU A 44 -1.59 -16.45 -8.38
CA LEU A 44 -0.49 -15.52 -8.67
C LEU A 44 -0.76 -14.11 -8.08
N GLY A 45 -2.02 -13.73 -7.92
CA GLY A 45 -2.38 -12.37 -7.47
C GLY A 45 -1.79 -11.30 -8.40
N ASP A 46 -1.24 -10.22 -7.82
CA ASP A 46 -0.62 -9.12 -8.55
C ASP A 46 0.92 -9.28 -8.70
N THR A 47 1.46 -10.46 -8.37
CA THR A 47 2.91 -10.71 -8.35
C THR A 47 3.52 -10.89 -9.74
N THR A 48 2.70 -11.16 -10.77
CA THR A 48 3.17 -11.42 -12.13
C THR A 48 2.57 -10.41 -13.09
N GLU A 49 3.44 -9.72 -13.84
CA GLU A 49 3.01 -8.81 -14.91
C GLU A 49 2.38 -9.62 -16.05
N ARG A 50 1.12 -9.31 -16.37
CA ARG A 50 0.32 -10.02 -17.38
C ARG A 50 0.26 -9.22 -18.69
N SER A 51 1.43 -8.90 -19.23
CA SER A 51 1.58 -8.22 -20.53
C SER A 51 1.81 -9.20 -21.68
N GLY A 52 1.74 -8.72 -22.90
CA GLY A 52 2.06 -9.51 -24.09
C GLY A 52 1.14 -10.71 -24.28
N ARG A 53 1.70 -11.93 -24.32
CA ARG A 53 0.94 -13.17 -24.61
C ARG A 53 -0.14 -13.52 -23.60
N TRP A 54 -0.04 -13.07 -22.36
CA TRP A 54 -1.13 -13.18 -21.39
C TRP A 54 -2.38 -12.40 -21.86
N GLY A 55 -2.19 -11.17 -22.33
CA GLY A 55 -3.28 -10.35 -22.86
C GLY A 55 -3.88 -10.93 -24.14
N ASP A 56 -3.06 -11.48 -25.03
CA ASP A 56 -3.52 -12.16 -26.24
C ASP A 56 -4.34 -13.41 -25.90
N MET A 57 -3.89 -14.23 -24.96
CA MET A 57 -4.59 -15.42 -24.47
C MET A 57 -5.99 -15.08 -23.93
N HIS A 58 -6.11 -14.00 -23.13
CA HIS A 58 -7.40 -13.54 -22.64
C HIS A 58 -8.34 -13.09 -23.77
N ARG A 59 -7.81 -12.34 -24.74
CA ARG A 59 -8.56 -11.91 -25.90
C ARG A 59 -9.08 -13.10 -26.71
N HIS A 60 -8.22 -14.07 -27.00
CA HIS A 60 -8.58 -15.28 -27.74
C HIS A 60 -9.61 -16.12 -26.97
N MET A 61 -9.45 -16.28 -25.65
CA MET A 61 -10.43 -16.96 -24.81
C MET A 61 -11.78 -16.24 -24.76
N HIS A 62 -11.79 -14.90 -24.88
CA HIS A 62 -13.03 -14.12 -24.91
C HIS A 62 -13.85 -14.42 -26.15
N PHE A 63 -13.23 -14.37 -27.33
CA PHE A 63 -13.90 -14.68 -28.60
C PHE A 63 -14.17 -16.17 -28.76
N SER A 64 -13.25 -17.02 -28.32
CA SER A 64 -13.40 -18.48 -28.28
C SER A 64 -13.70 -19.10 -29.64
N GLN A 65 -13.25 -18.54 -30.72
CA GLN A 65 -13.42 -19.10 -32.07
C GLN A 65 -12.39 -20.22 -32.32
N GLY A 66 -12.64 -21.08 -33.31
CA GLY A 66 -11.74 -22.19 -33.60
C GLY A 66 -10.29 -21.74 -33.86
N HIS A 67 -10.09 -20.69 -34.63
CA HIS A 67 -8.74 -20.14 -34.87
C HIS A 67 -8.10 -19.56 -33.57
N ASP A 68 -8.90 -18.97 -32.67
CA ASP A 68 -8.39 -18.48 -31.38
C ASP A 68 -7.82 -19.61 -30.53
N TRP A 69 -8.48 -20.78 -30.52
CA TRP A 69 -7.99 -21.94 -29.79
C TRP A 69 -6.71 -22.53 -30.38
N HIS A 70 -6.50 -22.42 -31.70
CA HIS A 70 -5.21 -22.75 -32.30
C HIS A 70 -4.12 -21.76 -31.84
N ASP A 71 -4.40 -20.46 -31.82
CA ASP A 71 -3.46 -19.45 -31.38
C ASP A 71 -3.13 -19.61 -29.88
N ILE A 72 -4.13 -19.91 -29.03
CA ILE A 72 -3.92 -20.23 -27.64
C ILE A 72 -3.00 -21.45 -27.49
N ALA A 73 -3.25 -22.53 -28.23
CA ALA A 73 -2.49 -23.78 -28.07
C ALA A 73 -1.07 -23.68 -28.58
N GLU A 74 -0.85 -22.96 -29.68
CA GLU A 74 0.43 -22.96 -30.41
C GLU A 74 1.33 -21.75 -30.07
N LEU A 75 0.74 -20.62 -29.65
CA LEU A 75 1.46 -19.36 -29.45
C LEU A 75 1.38 -18.86 -28.01
N ASP A 76 0.16 -18.73 -27.48
CA ASP A 76 -0.04 -18.03 -26.20
C ASP A 76 0.35 -18.93 -25.01
N TRP A 77 -0.24 -20.12 -24.91
CA TRP A 77 0.02 -21.02 -23.80
C TRP A 77 1.48 -21.44 -23.67
N PRO A 78 2.22 -21.78 -24.72
CA PRO A 78 3.65 -22.08 -24.62
C PRO A 78 4.45 -20.94 -23.97
N SER A 79 4.15 -19.68 -24.30
CA SER A 79 4.81 -18.51 -23.72
C SER A 79 4.40 -18.28 -22.27
N VAL A 80 3.08 -18.27 -22.00
CA VAL A 80 2.52 -18.12 -20.65
C VAL A 80 3.05 -19.21 -19.70
N ARG A 81 3.20 -20.43 -20.19
CA ARG A 81 3.76 -21.53 -19.39
C ARG A 81 5.21 -21.31 -18.99
N VAL A 82 6.04 -20.73 -19.86
CA VAL A 82 7.43 -20.37 -19.54
C VAL A 82 7.46 -19.32 -18.43
N ASP A 83 6.59 -18.30 -18.51
CA ASP A 83 6.49 -17.28 -17.48
C ASP A 83 6.03 -17.88 -16.13
N LEU A 84 5.09 -18.83 -16.17
CA LEU A 84 4.63 -19.56 -15.00
C LEU A 84 5.74 -20.44 -14.38
N GLU A 85 6.51 -21.12 -15.20
CA GLU A 85 7.65 -21.94 -14.75
C GLU A 85 8.72 -21.05 -14.12
N ALA A 86 8.99 -19.88 -14.69
CA ALA A 86 9.92 -18.89 -14.13
C ALA A 86 9.44 -18.29 -12.81
N ALA A 87 8.11 -18.10 -12.67
CA ALA A 87 7.49 -17.59 -11.44
C ALA A 87 7.31 -18.68 -10.36
N SER A 88 7.35 -19.97 -10.74
CA SER A 88 7.21 -21.07 -9.79
C SER A 88 8.53 -21.33 -9.07
N LEU A 89 8.53 -21.21 -7.75
CA LEU A 89 9.64 -21.66 -6.92
C LEU A 89 9.72 -23.20 -7.03
N SER A 90 10.83 -23.72 -7.55
CA SER A 90 11.08 -25.14 -7.56
C SER A 90 11.46 -25.62 -6.16
N GLU A 91 11.14 -26.91 -5.84
CA GLU A 91 11.62 -27.54 -4.59
C GLU A 91 13.15 -27.56 -4.49
N SER A 92 13.85 -27.42 -5.62
CA SER A 92 15.30 -27.35 -5.71
C SER A 92 15.88 -25.94 -5.56
N ASP A 93 15.02 -24.93 -5.51
CA ASP A 93 15.43 -23.55 -5.32
C ASP A 93 14.88 -23.07 -3.97
N PRO A 94 15.50 -23.46 -2.85
CA PRO A 94 15.05 -23.04 -1.54
C PRO A 94 15.16 -21.53 -1.50
N LEU A 95 14.06 -20.88 -1.07
CA LEU A 95 14.11 -19.47 -0.67
C LEU A 95 15.39 -19.28 0.15
N PRO A 96 16.25 -18.29 -0.14
CA PRO A 96 17.36 -17.98 0.72
C PRO A 96 16.78 -17.62 2.08
N VAL A 97 16.66 -18.63 2.93
CA VAL A 97 16.37 -18.43 4.35
C VAL A 97 17.64 -17.77 4.86
N PRO A 98 17.58 -16.51 5.37
CA PRO A 98 18.74 -15.97 6.06
C PRO A 98 19.17 -17.01 7.10
N ASP A 99 20.48 -17.24 7.26
CA ASP A 99 21.06 -18.11 8.31
C ASP A 99 20.74 -17.52 9.70
N ILE A 100 19.47 -17.30 9.98
CA ILE A 100 18.95 -17.11 11.33
C ILE A 100 18.85 -18.54 11.86
N ASP A 101 19.66 -18.84 12.85
CA ASP A 101 19.59 -20.11 13.59
C ASP A 101 18.14 -20.33 14.09
N LEU A 102 17.34 -21.02 13.24
CA LEU A 102 15.96 -21.36 13.55
C LEU A 102 15.88 -22.23 14.82
N GLY A 103 16.99 -22.88 15.20
CA GLY A 103 17.11 -23.58 16.47
C GLY A 103 17.10 -22.61 17.66
N GLN A 104 17.79 -21.48 17.55
CA GLN A 104 17.74 -20.42 18.57
C GLN A 104 16.39 -19.66 18.54
N ALA A 105 15.84 -19.39 17.35
CA ALA A 105 14.53 -18.73 17.23
C ALA A 105 13.37 -19.64 17.71
N ALA A 106 13.48 -20.95 17.53
CA ALA A 106 12.47 -21.91 18.00
C ALA A 106 12.60 -22.28 19.46
N SER A 107 13.81 -22.16 20.05
CA SER A 107 14.05 -22.36 21.48
C SER A 107 13.89 -21.10 22.34
N ALA A 108 13.95 -19.92 21.72
CA ALA A 108 13.44 -18.70 22.31
C ALA A 108 11.91 -18.77 22.25
N GLY A 109 11.29 -19.39 23.25
CA GLY A 109 9.86 -19.20 23.47
C GLY A 109 9.57 -17.70 23.49
N PRO A 110 8.35 -17.26 23.07
CA PRO A 110 8.03 -15.85 23.03
C PRO A 110 8.27 -15.24 24.43
N ALA A 111 9.40 -14.60 24.59
CA ALA A 111 9.75 -13.88 25.79
C ALA A 111 8.86 -12.63 25.83
N GLY A 112 7.71 -12.73 26.52
CA GLY A 112 6.76 -11.65 26.66
C GLY A 112 5.97 -11.39 25.36
N GLY A 113 4.71 -10.97 25.49
CA GLY A 113 3.91 -10.55 24.34
C GLY A 113 4.73 -9.56 23.51
N ILE A 114 4.77 -9.76 22.20
CA ILE A 114 5.37 -8.80 21.26
C ILE A 114 4.60 -7.51 21.47
N SER A 115 5.13 -6.61 22.31
CA SER A 115 4.58 -5.27 22.45
C SER A 115 4.88 -4.54 21.14
N THR A 116 3.89 -4.48 20.28
CA THR A 116 3.93 -3.67 19.06
C THR A 116 3.80 -2.18 19.38
N ALA A 117 3.52 -1.85 20.62
CA ALA A 117 3.30 -0.48 21.08
C ALA A 117 4.57 0.36 20.92
N ILE A 118 4.40 1.50 20.31
CA ILE A 118 5.44 2.52 20.17
C ILE A 118 5.63 3.23 21.52
N LEU A 119 6.89 3.46 21.91
CA LEU A 119 7.25 4.18 23.14
C LEU A 119 7.23 5.71 22.88
N TRP A 120 6.05 6.26 22.69
CA TRP A 120 5.88 7.69 22.38
C TRP A 120 6.52 8.58 23.44
N ALA A 121 6.52 8.18 24.71
CA ALA A 121 7.09 8.96 25.81
C ALA A 121 8.61 9.13 25.75
N THR A 122 9.30 8.44 24.86
CA THR A 122 10.75 8.60 24.65
C THR A 122 11.08 9.82 23.77
N LEU A 123 10.09 10.35 23.05
CA LEU A 123 10.26 11.52 22.22
C LEU A 123 9.93 12.80 23.00
N ASP A 124 10.56 13.90 22.63
CA ASP A 124 10.09 15.24 22.92
C ASP A 124 9.30 15.79 21.71
N ASP A 125 8.78 16.99 21.83
CA ASP A 125 7.96 17.62 20.79
C ASP A 125 8.74 17.76 19.47
N GLU A 126 10.01 18.17 19.54
CA GLU A 126 10.87 18.36 18.35
C GLU A 126 11.19 17.02 17.69
N ALA A 127 11.51 15.99 18.47
CA ALA A 127 11.77 14.65 17.94
C ALA A 127 10.52 14.03 17.28
N PHE A 128 9.32 14.32 17.81
CA PHE A 128 8.06 13.90 17.20
C PHE A 128 7.80 14.61 15.86
N GLU A 129 8.04 15.91 15.78
CA GLU A 129 7.96 16.65 14.52
C GLU A 129 8.96 16.11 13.48
N ARG A 130 10.20 15.82 13.89
CA ARG A 130 11.24 15.24 13.04
C ARG A 130 10.87 13.84 12.56
N LEU A 131 10.30 13.01 13.42
CA LEU A 131 9.80 11.70 13.06
C LEU A 131 8.72 11.81 11.97
N LEU A 132 7.77 12.72 12.12
CA LEU A 132 6.75 12.97 11.10
C LEU A 132 7.37 13.46 9.79
N PHE A 133 8.36 14.35 9.86
CA PHE A 133 9.08 14.82 8.68
C PHE A 133 9.72 13.65 7.90
N ASP A 134 10.45 12.77 8.58
CA ASP A 134 11.10 11.62 7.96
C ASP A 134 10.07 10.60 7.44
N LEU A 135 8.95 10.44 8.14
CA LEU A 135 7.84 9.58 7.70
C LEU A 135 7.22 10.10 6.39
N PHE A 136 6.87 11.40 6.34
CA PHE A 136 6.27 12.01 5.14
C PHE A 136 7.21 12.02 3.95
N ARG A 137 8.51 12.21 4.15
CA ARG A 137 9.52 12.10 3.10
C ARG A 137 9.61 10.71 2.47
N GLY A 138 9.23 9.69 3.21
CA GLY A 138 9.19 8.31 2.74
C GLY A 138 7.96 7.95 1.91
N PHE A 139 6.93 8.79 1.88
CA PHE A 139 5.71 8.49 1.12
C PHE A 139 5.83 8.90 -0.35
N PRO A 140 5.58 7.98 -1.31
CA PRO A 140 5.66 8.29 -2.75
C PRO A 140 4.67 9.38 -3.21
N SER A 141 3.57 9.55 -2.47
CA SER A 141 2.52 10.52 -2.77
C SER A 141 2.78 11.91 -2.18
N TYR A 142 3.90 12.13 -1.51
CA TYR A 142 4.27 13.42 -0.97
C TYR A 142 5.62 13.85 -1.54
N GLN A 143 5.73 15.14 -1.88
CA GLN A 143 6.96 15.78 -2.33
C GLN A 143 7.12 17.15 -1.65
N ASN A 144 8.30 17.75 -1.74
CA ASN A 144 8.60 19.06 -1.18
C ASN A 144 8.19 19.16 0.29
N VAL A 145 8.54 18.10 1.07
CA VAL A 145 8.27 18.08 2.50
C VAL A 145 9.26 19.00 3.19
N ASP A 146 8.74 20.05 3.83
CA ASP A 146 9.51 21.04 4.58
C ASP A 146 9.18 20.95 6.07
N TRP A 147 10.23 20.88 6.89
CA TRP A 147 10.12 21.02 8.34
C TRP A 147 10.52 22.44 8.73
N LEU A 148 9.58 23.13 9.33
CA LEU A 148 9.77 24.52 9.72
C LEU A 148 10.39 24.57 11.11
N MET A 149 11.71 24.48 11.13
CA MET A 149 12.46 24.67 12.37
C MET A 149 12.10 26.01 13.00
N LYS A 150 11.96 26.00 14.33
CA LYS A 150 11.72 27.20 15.17
C LYS A 150 12.73 28.29 14.82
N THR A 151 12.37 29.16 13.89
CA THR A 151 12.96 30.50 13.88
C THR A 151 12.44 31.20 15.13
N ARG A 152 13.22 32.13 15.73
CA ARG A 152 12.83 32.88 16.95
C ARG A 152 11.51 33.64 16.84
N ALA A 153 10.80 33.53 15.73
CA ALA A 153 9.43 33.98 15.51
C ALA A 153 8.46 32.85 15.91
N PRO A 154 7.31 33.15 16.55
CA PRO A 154 6.31 32.17 16.84
C PRO A 154 5.90 31.50 15.52
N ASP A 155 6.11 30.18 15.44
CA ASP A 155 5.86 29.31 14.27
C ASP A 155 4.40 29.16 13.89
N ARG A 156 3.54 29.93 14.55
CA ARG A 156 2.08 30.08 14.29
C ARG A 156 1.35 28.76 14.00
N GLY A 157 1.85 27.66 14.58
CA GLY A 157 1.17 26.37 14.53
C GLY A 157 1.28 25.62 13.20
N ARG A 158 2.35 25.83 12.42
CA ARG A 158 2.68 25.01 11.26
C ARG A 158 4.01 24.31 11.54
N ASP A 159 3.96 23.00 11.74
CA ASP A 159 5.16 22.25 12.05
C ASP A 159 5.81 21.74 10.77
N LEU A 160 5.02 21.18 9.82
CA LEU A 160 5.48 20.76 8.51
C LEU A 160 4.54 21.23 7.39
N SER A 161 5.08 21.33 6.19
CA SER A 161 4.30 21.48 4.96
C SER A 161 4.78 20.51 3.90
N ALA A 162 3.88 20.08 3.02
CA ALA A 162 4.19 19.17 1.93
C ALA A 162 3.25 19.41 0.74
N GLU A 163 3.64 18.90 -0.41
CA GLU A 163 2.79 18.79 -1.59
C GLU A 163 2.36 17.34 -1.77
N ARG A 164 1.04 17.11 -1.75
CA ARG A 164 0.47 15.80 -2.03
C ARG A 164 0.21 15.66 -3.52
N VAL A 165 0.76 14.62 -4.12
CA VAL A 165 0.55 14.26 -5.52
C VAL A 165 -0.59 13.25 -5.60
N ILE A 166 -1.70 13.67 -6.19
CA ILE A 166 -2.88 12.81 -6.42
C ILE A 166 -2.89 12.45 -7.91
N ARG A 167 -2.89 11.16 -8.20
CA ARG A 167 -3.01 10.62 -9.57
C ARG A 167 -4.34 9.90 -9.66
N ASP A 168 -5.10 10.19 -10.70
CA ASP A 168 -6.30 9.43 -11.03
C ASP A 168 -6.00 8.33 -12.06
N ASP A 169 -6.92 7.40 -12.20
CA ASP A 169 -6.80 6.28 -13.14
C ASP A 169 -6.75 6.75 -14.60
N GLY A 170 -7.20 7.96 -14.90
CA GLY A 170 -7.11 8.61 -16.22
C GLY A 170 -5.74 9.25 -16.51
N GLY A 171 -4.79 9.14 -15.57
CA GLY A 171 -3.44 9.69 -15.70
C GLY A 171 -3.32 11.18 -15.37
N THR A 172 -4.39 11.84 -14.92
CA THR A 172 -4.33 13.22 -14.47
C THR A 172 -3.59 13.31 -13.13
N THR A 173 -2.64 14.22 -13.06
CA THR A 173 -1.90 14.48 -11.81
C THR A 173 -2.31 15.84 -11.24
N ARG A 174 -2.71 15.86 -9.97
CA ARG A 174 -3.03 17.07 -9.22
C ARG A 174 -2.10 17.18 -8.02
N ILE A 175 -1.57 18.37 -7.80
CA ILE A 175 -0.73 18.68 -6.64
C ILE A 175 -1.53 19.55 -5.68
N GLU A 176 -1.58 19.13 -4.42
CA GLU A 176 -2.28 19.84 -3.36
C GLU A 176 -1.30 20.18 -2.24
N ARG A 177 -1.31 21.45 -1.82
CA ARG A 177 -0.57 21.86 -0.65
C ARG A 177 -1.24 21.38 0.61
N VAL A 178 -0.47 20.70 1.47
CA VAL A 178 -0.92 20.13 2.74
C VAL A 178 -0.06 20.68 3.87
N VAL A 179 -0.70 21.04 4.96
CA VAL A 179 -0.04 21.40 6.23
C VAL A 179 -0.21 20.25 7.21
N ILE A 180 0.86 19.88 7.89
CA ILE A 180 0.85 18.86 8.94
C ILE A 180 1.12 19.56 10.27
N GLN A 181 0.18 19.39 11.20
CA GLN A 181 0.27 19.87 12.57
C GLN A 181 0.59 18.70 13.49
N ALA A 182 1.70 18.77 14.18
CA ALA A 182 2.13 17.78 15.17
C ALA A 182 1.57 18.13 16.57
N LYS A 183 1.09 17.11 17.28
CA LYS A 183 0.64 17.21 18.67
C LYS A 183 1.20 16.05 19.47
N HIS A 184 2.37 16.24 20.05
CA HIS A 184 3.00 15.20 20.88
C HIS A 184 2.32 15.17 22.27
N TRP A 185 1.19 14.47 22.37
CA TRP A 185 0.38 14.42 23.58
C TRP A 185 0.11 12.97 24.01
N THR A 186 0.91 12.48 24.90
CA THR A 186 0.81 11.12 25.43
C THR A 186 -0.21 10.98 26.58
N SER A 187 -0.58 12.08 27.24
CA SER A 187 -1.44 12.09 28.43
C SER A 187 -2.80 12.76 28.27
N LYS A 188 -3.02 13.47 27.16
CA LYS A 188 -4.31 14.14 26.87
C LYS A 188 -4.72 13.86 25.44
N SER A 189 -6.04 13.95 25.19
CA SER A 189 -6.60 13.82 23.84
C SER A 189 -6.73 15.18 23.17
N VAL A 190 -6.63 15.18 21.83
CA VAL A 190 -6.88 16.37 21.00
C VAL A 190 -8.37 16.65 20.95
N ALA A 191 -8.78 17.86 21.38
CA ALA A 191 -10.15 18.30 21.47
C ALA A 191 -10.56 19.19 20.28
N PRO A 192 -11.86 19.48 20.08
CA PRO A 192 -12.34 20.34 18.99
C PRO A 192 -11.64 21.71 18.92
N ILE A 193 -11.34 22.30 20.06
CA ILE A 193 -10.69 23.62 20.12
C ILE A 193 -9.28 23.59 19.55
N ASP A 194 -8.57 22.47 19.68
CA ASP A 194 -7.21 22.31 19.15
C ASP A 194 -7.23 22.24 17.62
N ILE A 195 -8.26 21.59 17.04
CA ILE A 195 -8.50 21.55 15.60
C ILE A 195 -8.86 22.94 15.07
N GLN A 196 -9.76 23.64 15.74
CA GLN A 196 -10.16 25.00 15.36
C GLN A 196 -8.98 25.97 15.41
N THR A 197 -8.11 25.85 16.42
CA THR A 197 -6.89 26.65 16.53
C THR A 197 -5.94 26.39 15.37
N ALA A 198 -5.74 25.12 15.01
CA ALA A 198 -4.93 24.74 13.85
C ALA A 198 -5.51 25.32 12.55
N MET A 199 -6.82 25.22 12.35
CA MET A 199 -7.49 25.78 11.18
C MET A 199 -7.36 27.31 11.11
N ALA A 200 -7.54 28.00 12.21
CA ALA A 200 -7.42 29.47 12.27
C ALA A 200 -6.01 29.94 11.90
N ALA A 201 -5.00 29.17 12.28
CA ALA A 201 -3.60 29.48 11.95
C ALA A 201 -3.31 29.37 10.42
N LEU A 202 -4.03 28.52 9.67
CA LEU A 202 -3.79 28.29 8.24
C LEU A 202 -3.96 29.57 7.40
N SER A 203 -4.90 30.43 7.75
CA SER A 203 -5.14 31.70 7.04
C SER A 203 -3.91 32.61 6.98
N THR A 204 -2.98 32.45 7.92
CA THR A 204 -1.72 33.21 7.96
C THR A 204 -0.66 32.68 6.98
N TRP A 205 -0.90 31.52 6.37
CA TRP A 205 0.03 30.81 5.49
C TRP A 205 -0.41 30.84 4.01
N GLU A 206 -1.52 31.45 3.71
CA GLU A 206 -1.98 31.68 2.35
C GLU A 206 -1.52 33.06 1.83
N PRO A 207 -1.27 33.21 0.53
CA PRO A 207 -1.15 32.21 -0.51
C PRO A 207 0.17 31.41 -0.43
N PRO A 208 0.28 30.24 -1.10
CA PRO A 208 -0.73 29.53 -1.91
C PRO A 208 -1.79 28.81 -1.06
N VAL A 209 -2.95 28.54 -1.68
CA VAL A 209 -4.09 27.91 -1.00
C VAL A 209 -3.75 26.55 -0.42
N ILE A 210 -4.10 26.33 0.84
CA ILE A 210 -3.92 25.08 1.55
C ILE A 210 -5.16 24.21 1.30
N ARG A 211 -4.96 23.00 0.74
CA ARG A 211 -6.03 22.07 0.39
C ARG A 211 -6.23 20.98 1.43
N GLY A 212 -5.22 20.66 2.21
CA GLY A 212 -5.27 19.62 3.24
C GLY A 212 -4.66 20.10 4.56
N LEU A 213 -5.27 19.70 5.66
CA LEU A 213 -4.73 19.79 7.00
C LEU A 213 -4.66 18.40 7.61
N ILE A 214 -3.48 17.95 7.97
CA ILE A 214 -3.28 16.71 8.72
C ILE A 214 -2.96 17.10 10.16
N VAL A 215 -3.76 16.62 11.11
CA VAL A 215 -3.43 16.75 12.53
C VAL A 215 -2.96 15.39 13.01
N ALA A 216 -1.67 15.28 13.29
CA ALA A 216 -1.01 14.05 13.74
C ALA A 216 -0.72 14.14 15.25
N THR A 217 -1.05 13.09 15.99
CA THR A 217 -0.80 13.05 17.44
C THR A 217 -0.25 11.70 17.87
N SER A 218 0.67 11.72 18.85
CA SER A 218 1.13 10.54 19.58
C SER A 218 0.09 10.02 20.59
N GLY A 219 -1.07 10.65 20.68
CA GLY A 219 -2.20 10.28 21.50
C GLY A 219 -3.46 10.07 20.68
N ARG A 220 -4.59 10.43 21.25
CA ARG A 220 -5.92 10.18 20.68
C ARG A 220 -6.68 11.47 20.43
N PHE A 221 -7.73 11.38 19.64
CA PHE A 221 -8.73 12.42 19.47
C PHE A 221 -9.95 12.13 20.34
N THR A 222 -10.60 13.19 20.83
CA THR A 222 -11.91 13.01 21.47
C THR A 222 -12.97 12.71 20.41
N SER A 223 -14.06 12.03 20.78
CA SER A 223 -15.20 11.78 19.89
C SER A 223 -15.76 13.06 19.28
N ASP A 224 -15.80 14.13 20.06
CA ASP A 224 -16.28 15.43 19.60
C ASP A 224 -15.35 16.04 18.55
N ALA A 225 -14.02 15.87 18.69
CA ALA A 225 -13.06 16.32 17.68
C ALA A 225 -13.26 15.56 16.35
N VAL A 226 -13.49 14.26 16.42
CA VAL A 226 -13.79 13.44 15.23
C VAL A 226 -15.07 13.91 14.57
N ALA A 227 -16.16 14.06 15.34
CA ALA A 227 -17.46 14.50 14.81
C ALA A 227 -17.41 15.89 14.16
N VAL A 228 -16.64 16.82 14.74
CA VAL A 228 -16.44 18.18 14.16
C VAL A 228 -15.72 18.09 12.82
N VAL A 229 -14.69 17.25 12.70
CA VAL A 229 -13.94 17.07 11.45
C VAL A 229 -14.77 16.36 10.40
N GLU A 230 -15.49 15.30 10.75
CA GLU A 230 -16.39 14.60 9.84
C GLU A 230 -17.44 15.55 9.25
N LYS A 231 -18.06 16.38 10.10
CA LYS A 231 -19.02 17.38 9.65
C LYS A 231 -18.39 18.43 8.74
N HIS A 232 -17.19 18.93 9.09
CA HIS A 232 -16.46 19.90 8.27
C HIS A 232 -16.19 19.36 6.86
N ASN A 233 -15.71 18.11 6.78
CA ASN A 233 -15.40 17.44 5.53
C ASN A 233 -16.68 17.12 4.72
N ALA A 234 -17.76 16.67 5.39
CA ALA A 234 -19.04 16.40 4.77
C ALA A 234 -19.70 17.66 4.18
N ASP A 235 -19.51 18.81 4.82
CA ASP A 235 -19.95 20.11 4.32
C ASP A 235 -19.15 20.60 3.09
N GLY A 236 -18.13 19.86 2.65
CA GLY A 236 -17.25 20.22 1.52
C GLY A 236 -16.36 21.45 1.80
N LYS A 237 -16.13 21.78 3.06
CA LYS A 237 -15.30 22.91 3.47
C LYS A 237 -13.81 22.62 3.25
N MET A 238 -13.05 23.68 2.94
CA MET A 238 -11.60 23.59 2.81
C MET A 238 -10.90 24.22 4.02
N PRO A 239 -9.71 23.72 4.37
CA PRO A 239 -9.06 22.54 3.82
C PRO A 239 -9.75 21.21 4.22
N PHE A 240 -9.56 20.14 3.47
CA PHE A 240 -9.93 18.79 3.92
C PHE A 240 -9.05 18.40 5.11
N ILE A 241 -9.68 17.92 6.20
CA ILE A 241 -8.98 17.63 7.46
C ILE A 241 -8.84 16.14 7.64
N GLU A 242 -7.62 15.70 7.92
CA GLU A 242 -7.31 14.31 8.29
C GLU A 242 -6.81 14.24 9.72
N LEU A 243 -7.33 13.26 10.47
CA LEU A 243 -6.90 12.97 11.82
C LEU A 243 -6.00 11.73 11.81
N TRP A 244 -4.79 11.90 12.31
CA TRP A 244 -3.79 10.83 12.42
C TRP A 244 -3.49 10.55 13.90
N PRO A 245 -4.27 9.64 14.54
CA PRO A 245 -4.02 9.23 15.93
C PRO A 245 -2.77 8.33 16.03
N ASP A 246 -2.38 8.02 17.26
CA ASP A 246 -1.32 7.08 17.63
C ASP A 246 -1.43 5.78 16.84
N SER A 247 -2.61 5.16 16.80
CA SER A 247 -2.87 3.88 16.12
C SER A 247 -2.59 3.91 14.62
N ARG A 248 -2.91 5.03 13.94
CA ARG A 248 -2.58 5.20 12.52
C ARG A 248 -1.08 5.38 12.33
N LEU A 249 -0.43 6.16 13.17
CA LEU A 249 1.01 6.36 13.13
C LEU A 249 1.76 5.06 13.41
N GLU A 250 1.31 4.26 14.38
CA GLU A 250 1.88 2.94 14.67
C GLU A 250 1.79 1.99 13.49
N THR A 251 0.65 1.99 12.77
CA THR A 251 0.48 1.22 11.54
C THR A 251 1.49 1.64 10.47
N LEU A 252 1.61 2.94 10.21
CA LEU A 252 2.56 3.47 9.22
C LEU A 252 4.02 3.21 9.61
N LEU A 253 4.35 3.33 10.89
CA LEU A 253 5.69 3.06 11.40
C LEU A 253 6.03 1.56 11.39
N SER A 254 5.04 0.67 11.47
CA SER A 254 5.29 -0.77 11.36
C SER A 254 5.92 -1.16 10.02
N GLU A 255 5.67 -0.39 8.97
CA GLU A 255 6.25 -0.54 7.63
C GLU A 255 7.63 0.16 7.50
N ARG A 256 8.08 0.85 8.55
CA ARG A 256 9.31 1.65 8.58
C ARG A 256 10.20 1.30 9.78
N PRO A 257 10.76 0.08 9.81
CA PRO A 257 11.63 -0.36 10.90
C PRO A 257 12.89 0.52 11.06
N ASP A 258 13.32 1.16 9.98
CA ASP A 258 14.40 2.15 9.96
C ASP A 258 14.10 3.35 10.88
N LEU A 259 12.88 3.89 10.83
CA LEU A 259 12.46 5.00 11.70
C LEU A 259 12.28 4.54 13.14
N ILE A 260 11.70 3.35 13.35
CA ILE A 260 11.56 2.77 14.71
C ILE A 260 12.93 2.67 15.39
N ALA A 261 13.95 2.22 14.67
CA ALA A 261 15.31 2.10 15.18
C ALA A 261 15.96 3.48 15.40
N THR A 262 15.85 4.39 14.41
CA THR A 262 16.45 5.74 14.46
C THR A 262 15.97 6.55 15.66
N TYR A 263 14.68 6.44 15.97
CA TYR A 263 14.03 7.18 17.06
C TYR A 263 13.87 6.37 18.36
N ALA A 264 14.48 5.16 18.42
CA ALA A 264 14.42 4.26 19.58
C ALA A 264 12.98 4.04 20.11
N LEU A 265 12.01 3.88 19.21
CA LEU A 265 10.59 3.81 19.51
C LEU A 265 10.15 2.47 20.12
N ARG A 266 11.04 1.49 20.23
CA ARG A 266 10.83 0.22 20.93
C ARG A 266 11.97 -0.02 21.88
N SER A 267 11.67 -0.58 23.04
CA SER A 267 12.72 -1.11 23.91
C SER A 267 13.49 -2.18 23.13
N GLY A 268 14.78 -1.97 22.94
CA GLY A 268 15.66 -3.04 22.53
C GLY A 268 15.50 -4.18 23.54
N SER A 269 15.39 -5.43 23.08
CA SER A 269 15.62 -6.56 23.94
C SER A 269 17.04 -6.39 24.47
N SER A 270 17.17 -5.90 25.71
CA SER A 270 18.43 -5.94 26.42
C SER A 270 18.76 -7.41 26.59
N ASP A 271 19.77 -7.87 25.86
CA ASP A 271 20.48 -9.10 26.15
C ASP A 271 20.86 -9.10 27.63
N SER A 272 20.31 -10.06 28.33
CA SER A 272 20.79 -10.47 29.67
C SER A 272 21.11 -11.95 29.61
#